data_75efd2c5ddbb8a0304df36d970ed1bd9
#
_entry.id   75efd2c5ddbb8a0304df36d970ed1bd9
#
_cell.length_a   1.000
_cell.length_b   1.000
_cell.length_c   1.000
_cell.angle_alpha   90.00
_cell.angle_beta   90.00
_cell.angle_gamma   90.00
#
_symmetry.space_group_name_H-M   'P 1'
#
loop_
_entity.id
_entity.type
_entity.pdbx_description
1 polymer ?
#
loop_
_entity_poly.entity_id
_entity_poly.type
_entity_poly.pdbx_seq_one_letter_code
_entity_poly.pdbx_strand_id
1 'polypeptide(L)'
;MSLAIYRFTTGFPKEELFGLTGQIRRAGVSVASNIAEGYGRNSAGEYKHFLGMARGSNSEVETQLVIAKELGYGNPQALKEAEDLCTEVGKMLRAILSKLEGKNSQPASP
;
A
#
# COMPACT_ATOMS: atom_id res chain seq x y z
N MET A 1 2.49 -6.41 -5.56
CA MET A 1 1.94 -5.08 -5.87
C MET A 1 2.97 -4.12 -6.48
N SER A 2 4.17 -4.04 -5.95
CA SER A 2 5.20 -3.14 -6.50
C SER A 2 5.49 -3.42 -7.96
N LEU A 3 5.62 -4.69 -8.35
CA LEU A 3 5.86 -5.04 -9.75
C LEU A 3 4.72 -4.59 -10.66
N ALA A 4 3.47 -4.74 -10.19
CA ALA A 4 2.30 -4.29 -10.95
C ALA A 4 2.32 -2.77 -11.13
N ILE A 5 2.75 -2.04 -10.11
CA ILE A 5 2.90 -0.58 -10.18
C ILE A 5 3.97 -0.20 -11.20
N TYR A 6 5.11 -0.90 -11.20
CA TYR A 6 6.17 -0.63 -12.17
C TYR A 6 5.69 -0.92 -13.59
N ARG A 7 4.98 -2.00 -13.82
CA ARG A 7 4.40 -2.31 -15.13
C ARG A 7 3.43 -1.23 -15.59
N PHE A 8 2.55 -0.80 -14.69
CA PHE A 8 1.58 0.24 -14.99
C PHE A 8 2.25 1.57 -15.32
N THR A 9 3.23 1.97 -14.52
CA THR A 9 3.88 3.28 -14.67
C THR A 9 4.84 3.34 -15.85
N THR A 10 5.21 2.22 -16.44
CA THR A 10 6.05 2.21 -17.65
C THR A 10 5.39 3.00 -18.78
N GLY A 11 4.05 3.03 -18.84
CA GLY A 11 3.31 3.78 -19.86
C GLY A 11 3.06 5.25 -19.51
N PHE A 12 3.61 5.73 -18.39
CA PHE A 12 3.40 7.12 -18.00
C PHE A 12 4.26 8.09 -18.81
N PRO A 13 3.81 9.35 -18.97
CA PRO A 13 4.64 10.36 -19.62
C PRO A 13 5.98 10.53 -18.92
N LYS A 14 7.03 10.78 -19.70
CA LYS A 14 8.39 10.97 -19.18
C LYS A 14 8.47 12.15 -18.19
N GLU A 15 7.64 13.16 -18.42
CA GLU A 15 7.57 14.34 -17.55
C GLU A 15 7.17 14.00 -16.13
N GLU A 16 6.51 12.85 -15.93
CA GLU A 16 6.06 12.41 -14.60
C GLU A 16 7.10 11.57 -13.86
N LEU A 17 8.28 11.33 -14.44
CA LEU A 17 9.27 10.47 -13.82
C LEU A 17 9.61 10.91 -12.39
N PHE A 18 9.78 12.20 -12.15
CA PHE A 18 10.07 12.75 -10.83
C PHE A 18 8.81 13.27 -10.12
N GLY A 19 7.66 13.12 -10.74
CA GLY A 19 6.36 13.45 -10.15
C GLY A 19 5.59 12.20 -9.78
N LEU A 20 4.45 11.98 -10.42
CA LEU A 20 3.53 10.89 -10.06
C LEU A 20 4.18 9.52 -10.18
N THR A 21 4.94 9.27 -11.25
CA THR A 21 5.64 7.99 -11.45
C THR A 21 6.51 7.66 -10.24
N GLY A 22 7.38 8.60 -9.87
CA GLY A 22 8.30 8.40 -8.74
C GLY A 22 7.56 8.21 -7.43
N GLN A 23 6.51 9.00 -7.20
CA GLN A 23 5.74 8.94 -5.96
C GLN A 23 5.01 7.61 -5.79
N ILE A 24 4.33 7.13 -6.85
CA ILE A 24 3.57 5.89 -6.74
C ILE A 24 4.50 4.67 -6.59
N ARG A 25 5.65 4.69 -7.25
CA ARG A 25 6.65 3.64 -7.11
C ARG A 25 7.20 3.60 -5.68
N ARG A 26 7.54 4.74 -5.13
CA ARG A 26 8.02 4.84 -3.73
C ARG A 26 6.97 4.38 -2.74
N ALA A 27 5.73 4.78 -2.94
CA ALA A 27 4.64 4.36 -2.06
C ALA A 27 4.44 2.84 -2.09
N GLY A 28 4.49 2.24 -3.29
CA GLY A 28 4.37 0.80 -3.43
C GLY A 28 5.51 0.05 -2.74
N VAL A 29 6.74 0.51 -2.90
CA VAL A 29 7.90 -0.08 -2.22
C VAL A 29 7.77 0.08 -0.71
N SER A 30 7.26 1.22 -0.26
CA SER A 30 7.06 1.49 1.17
C SER A 30 6.06 0.51 1.81
N VAL A 31 5.01 0.11 1.09
CA VAL A 31 4.08 -0.92 1.58
C VAL A 31 4.84 -2.20 1.90
N ALA A 32 5.59 -2.72 0.93
CA ALA A 32 6.34 -3.97 1.09
C ALA A 32 7.40 -3.86 2.17
N SER A 33 8.14 -2.75 2.19
CA SER A 33 9.22 -2.54 3.15
C SER A 33 8.70 -2.48 4.59
N ASN A 34 7.58 -1.81 4.80
CA ASN A 34 7.01 -1.72 6.15
C ASN A 34 6.43 -3.04 6.63
N ILE A 35 5.86 -3.84 5.73
CA ILE A 35 5.40 -5.19 6.09
C ILE A 35 6.61 -6.03 6.51
N ALA A 36 7.70 -6.00 5.73
CA ALA A 36 8.91 -6.76 6.04
C ALA A 36 9.53 -6.30 7.36
N GLU A 37 9.59 -4.99 7.60
CA GLU A 37 10.10 -4.45 8.86
C GLU A 37 9.27 -4.93 10.04
N GLY A 38 7.95 -4.93 9.90
CA GLY A 38 7.06 -5.41 10.96
C GLY A 38 7.33 -6.85 11.35
N TYR A 39 7.56 -7.71 10.37
CA TYR A 39 7.86 -9.11 10.62
C TYR A 39 9.15 -9.31 11.40
N GLY A 40 10.12 -8.40 11.25
CA GLY A 40 11.39 -8.48 11.94
C GLY A 40 11.37 -7.97 13.37
N ARG A 41 10.24 -7.46 13.83
CA ARG A 41 10.16 -6.86 15.17
C ARG A 41 9.78 -7.88 16.24
N ASN A 42 10.21 -7.61 17.48
CA ASN A 42 10.04 -8.53 18.59
C ASN A 42 8.77 -8.27 19.42
N SER A 43 8.10 -7.16 19.19
CA SER A 43 6.90 -6.82 19.97
C SER A 43 5.70 -6.62 19.08
N ALA A 44 4.53 -6.91 19.62
CA ALA A 44 3.25 -6.68 18.93
C ALA A 44 3.02 -5.20 18.63
N GLY A 45 3.48 -4.33 19.54
CA GLY A 45 3.35 -2.88 19.35
C GLY A 45 4.15 -2.38 18.16
N GLU A 46 5.39 -2.86 18.03
CA GLU A 46 6.23 -2.49 16.88
C GLU A 46 5.67 -3.06 15.57
N TYR A 47 5.21 -4.30 15.61
CA TYR A 47 4.58 -4.94 14.45
C TYR A 47 3.37 -4.12 13.99
N LYS A 48 2.49 -3.77 14.92
CA LYS A 48 1.32 -2.94 14.65
C LYS A 48 1.70 -1.59 14.06
N HIS A 49 2.75 -0.97 14.58
CA HIS A 49 3.25 0.32 14.09
C HIS A 49 3.65 0.24 12.61
N PHE A 50 4.46 -0.77 12.25
CA PHE A 50 4.91 -0.92 10.86
C PHE A 50 3.78 -1.31 9.91
N LEU A 51 2.84 -2.13 10.36
CA LEU A 51 1.67 -2.45 9.56
C LEU A 51 0.78 -1.22 9.34
N GLY A 52 0.68 -0.34 10.33
CA GLY A 52 -0.02 0.92 10.21
C GLY A 52 0.61 1.82 9.15
N MET A 53 1.96 1.87 9.13
CA MET A 53 2.69 2.61 8.11
C MET A 53 2.47 2.02 6.72
N ALA A 54 2.47 0.69 6.62
CA ALA A 54 2.17 0.02 5.35
C ALA A 54 0.77 0.36 4.85
N ARG A 55 -0.21 0.38 5.75
CA ARG A 55 -1.58 0.76 5.42
C ARG A 55 -1.66 2.19 4.89
N GLY A 56 -0.95 3.12 5.53
CA GLY A 56 -0.87 4.51 5.07
C GLY A 56 -0.28 4.62 3.67
N SER A 57 0.81 3.89 3.42
CA SER A 57 1.44 3.87 2.10
C SER A 57 0.51 3.25 1.05
N ASN A 58 -0.25 2.22 1.42
CA ASN A 58 -1.21 1.60 0.52
C ASN A 58 -2.34 2.56 0.16
N SER A 59 -2.78 3.38 1.10
CA SER A 59 -3.77 4.43 0.84
C SER A 59 -3.22 5.49 -0.12
N GLU A 60 -1.95 5.82 -0.02
CA GLU A 60 -1.29 6.70 -0.99
C GLU A 60 -1.31 6.10 -2.38
N VAL A 61 -0.97 4.81 -2.51
CA VAL A 61 -1.04 4.11 -3.80
C VAL A 61 -2.44 4.19 -4.38
N GLU A 62 -3.46 3.93 -3.57
CA GLU A 62 -4.85 3.98 -4.00
C GLU A 62 -5.20 5.35 -4.56
N THR A 63 -4.85 6.41 -3.85
CA THR A 63 -5.10 7.79 -4.29
C THR A 63 -4.36 8.09 -5.59
N GLN A 64 -3.10 7.68 -5.69
CA GLN A 64 -2.28 7.93 -6.87
C GLN A 64 -2.80 7.17 -8.10
N LEU A 65 -3.34 5.97 -7.89
CA LEU A 65 -3.98 5.22 -8.97
C LEU A 65 -5.23 5.94 -9.49
N VAL A 66 -6.01 6.53 -8.59
CA VAL A 66 -7.18 7.33 -8.99
C VAL A 66 -6.73 8.54 -9.82
N ILE A 67 -5.69 9.24 -9.39
CA ILE A 67 -5.16 10.40 -10.12
C ILE A 67 -4.68 9.98 -11.51
N ALA A 68 -3.91 8.89 -11.59
CA ALA A 68 -3.41 8.40 -12.87
C ALA A 68 -4.55 8.03 -13.82
N LYS A 69 -5.58 7.39 -13.29
CA LYS A 69 -6.76 7.02 -14.06
C LYS A 69 -7.47 8.24 -14.64
N GLU A 70 -7.67 9.27 -13.81
CA GLU A 70 -8.31 10.51 -14.25
C GLU A 70 -7.49 11.24 -15.30
N LEU A 71 -6.16 11.15 -15.24
CA LEU A 71 -5.27 11.73 -16.22
C LEU A 71 -5.14 10.89 -17.48
N GLY A 72 -5.69 9.68 -17.50
CA GLY A 72 -5.61 8.77 -18.63
C GLY A 72 -4.23 8.17 -18.84
N TYR A 73 -3.43 8.07 -17.78
CA TYR A 73 -2.08 7.53 -17.87
C TYR A 73 -2.06 6.00 -17.83
N GLY A 74 -1.18 5.43 -18.63
CA GLY A 74 -0.89 4.00 -18.58
C GLY A 74 -1.94 3.14 -19.26
N ASN A 75 -1.69 1.84 -19.23
CA ASN A 75 -2.56 0.84 -19.85
C ASN A 75 -3.71 0.48 -18.90
N PRO A 76 -4.97 0.47 -19.38
CA PRO A 76 -6.12 0.16 -18.51
C PRO A 76 -6.07 -1.22 -17.84
N GLN A 77 -5.50 -2.22 -18.51
CA GLN A 77 -5.38 -3.57 -17.92
C GLN A 77 -4.34 -3.57 -16.80
N ALA A 78 -3.23 -2.88 -17.01
CA ALA A 78 -2.20 -2.73 -15.99
C ALA A 78 -2.72 -1.93 -14.79
N LEU A 79 -3.55 -0.92 -15.04
CA LEU A 79 -4.22 -0.17 -13.97
C LEU A 79 -5.10 -1.10 -13.13
N LYS A 80 -5.93 -1.91 -13.79
CA LYS A 80 -6.82 -2.82 -13.08
C LYS A 80 -6.04 -3.82 -12.21
N GLU A 81 -4.96 -4.35 -12.73
CA GLU A 81 -4.10 -5.25 -11.96
C GLU A 81 -3.59 -4.57 -10.69
N ALA A 82 -3.07 -3.34 -10.83
CA ALA A 82 -2.57 -2.59 -9.69
C ALA A 82 -3.68 -2.24 -8.71
N GLU A 83 -4.85 -1.84 -9.19
CA GLU A 83 -6.02 -1.55 -8.36
C GLU A 83 -6.45 -2.77 -7.55
N ASP A 84 -6.56 -3.92 -8.20
CA ASP A 84 -6.99 -5.15 -7.54
C ASP A 84 -6.03 -5.58 -6.44
N LEU A 85 -4.72 -5.52 -6.73
CA LEU A 85 -3.70 -5.87 -5.74
C LEU A 85 -3.68 -4.88 -4.57
N CYS A 86 -3.84 -3.61 -4.85
CA CYS A 86 -3.92 -2.58 -3.82
C CYS A 86 -5.12 -2.82 -2.90
N THR A 87 -6.26 -3.18 -3.47
CA THR A 87 -7.47 -3.50 -2.71
C THR A 87 -7.24 -4.73 -1.82
N GLU A 88 -6.65 -5.79 -2.36
CA GLU A 88 -6.36 -7.01 -1.59
C GLU A 88 -5.42 -6.73 -0.43
N VAL A 89 -4.33 -6.02 -0.69
CA VAL A 89 -3.35 -5.66 0.35
C VAL A 89 -4.02 -4.82 1.43
N GLY A 90 -4.87 -3.87 1.03
CA GLY A 90 -5.63 -3.05 1.97
C GLY A 90 -6.52 -3.87 2.88
N LYS A 91 -7.23 -4.85 2.32
CA LYS A 91 -8.08 -5.75 3.10
C LYS A 91 -7.27 -6.59 4.09
N MET A 92 -6.14 -7.13 3.64
CA MET A 92 -5.26 -7.94 4.49
C MET A 92 -4.71 -7.11 5.66
N LEU A 93 -4.23 -5.91 5.38
CA LEU A 93 -3.67 -5.04 6.41
C LEU A 93 -4.73 -4.63 7.42
N ARG A 94 -5.92 -4.28 6.97
CA ARG A 94 -7.02 -3.94 7.87
C ARG A 94 -7.42 -5.12 8.75
N ALA A 95 -7.46 -6.32 8.17
CA ALA A 95 -7.80 -7.53 8.94
C ALA A 95 -6.77 -7.82 10.03
N ILE A 96 -5.48 -7.74 9.69
CA ILE A 96 -4.41 -7.98 10.65
C ILE A 96 -4.42 -6.91 11.75
N LEU A 97 -4.53 -5.65 11.37
CA LEU A 97 -4.56 -4.55 12.33
C LEU A 97 -5.76 -4.63 13.26
N SER A 98 -6.92 -4.97 12.73
CA SER A 98 -8.12 -5.17 13.53
C SER A 98 -7.95 -6.28 14.57
N LYS A 99 -7.32 -7.38 14.17
CA LYS A 99 -7.00 -8.49 15.06
C LYS A 99 -6.06 -8.07 16.20
N LEU A 100 -5.03 -7.30 15.83
CA LEU A 100 -4.05 -6.82 16.82
C LEU A 100 -4.69 -5.82 17.79
N GLU A 101 -5.54 -4.94 17.29
CA GLU A 101 -6.26 -3.99 18.12
C GLU A 101 -7.27 -4.69 19.04
N GLY A 102 -7.97 -5.70 18.53
CA GLY A 102 -8.88 -6.51 19.31
C GLY A 102 -8.17 -7.16 20.50
N LYS A 103 -6.95 -7.65 20.32
CA LYS A 103 -6.14 -8.23 21.39
C LYS A 103 -5.72 -7.17 22.40
N ASN A 104 -5.35 -5.98 21.93
CA ASN A 104 -4.83 -4.91 22.78
C ASN A 104 -5.91 -4.11 23.49
N SER A 105 -7.08 -4.03 22.87
CA SER A 105 -8.21 -3.24 23.39
C SER A 105 -9.28 -4.09 24.05
N GLN A 106 -9.02 -5.37 24.25
CA GLN A 106 -9.94 -6.24 24.92
C GLN A 106 -10.23 -5.67 26.30
N PRO A 107 -11.48 -5.31 26.59
CA PRO A 107 -11.76 -4.74 27.90
C PRO A 107 -11.42 -5.75 28.98
N ALA A 108 -10.88 -5.25 30.06
CA ALA A 108 -10.70 -6.07 31.24
C ALA A 108 -12.04 -6.75 31.50
N SER A 109 -12.02 -8.04 31.64
CA SER A 109 -13.26 -8.77 31.88
C SER A 109 -13.99 -8.18 33.06
N PRO A 110 -15.28 -7.94 32.89
CA PRO A 110 -16.08 -7.48 34.00
C PRO A 110 -16.07 -8.52 35.12
#